data_894ccc9aa0c4ed94d0a43c50adfa85c6
#
_entry.id   894ccc9aa0c4ed94d0a43c50adfa85c6
#
_cell.length_a   1.000
_cell.length_b   1.000
_cell.length_c   1.000
_cell.angle_alpha   90.00
_cell.angle_beta   90.00
_cell.angle_gamma   90.00
#
_symmetry.space_group_name_H-M   'P 1'
#
loop_
_entity.id
_entity.type
_entity.pdbx_description
1 polymer ?
#
loop_
_entity_poly.entity_id
_entity_poly.type
_entity_poly.pdbx_seq_one_letter_code
_entity_poly.pdbx_strand_id
1 'polypeptide(L)' 'MSELRTPEVENLLSVFAKLNDNDTVFALLEDLFTIREIRETSQRLAVARLLSSGKP' A
#
# COMPACT_ATOMS: atom_id res chain seq x y z
N MET A 1 13.27 -6.53 3.83
CA MET A 1 14.45 -6.65 2.99
C MET A 1 15.12 -5.32 2.81
N SER A 2 16.35 -5.21 3.29
CA SER A 2 17.07 -3.95 3.24
C SER A 2 17.37 -3.51 1.81
N GLU A 3 17.53 -4.47 0.88
CA GLU A 3 17.80 -4.14 -0.51
C GLU A 3 16.65 -3.39 -1.17
N LEU A 4 15.43 -3.57 -0.66
CA LEU A 4 14.27 -2.89 -1.22
C LEU A 4 14.08 -1.48 -0.67
N ARG A 5 14.76 -1.15 0.41
CA ARG A 5 14.59 0.16 1.06
C ARG A 5 15.60 1.15 0.52
N THR A 6 15.48 1.43 -0.77
CA THR A 6 16.29 2.44 -1.42
C THR A 6 15.81 3.84 -1.03
N PRO A 7 16.59 4.90 -1.35
CA PRO A 7 16.11 6.26 -1.12
C PRO A 7 14.76 6.53 -1.78
N GLU A 8 14.54 5.98 -2.97
CA GLU A 8 13.25 6.16 -3.64
C GLU A 8 12.12 5.52 -2.86
N VAL A 9 12.35 4.34 -2.31
CA VAL A 9 11.33 3.66 -1.50
C VAL A 9 11.09 4.43 -0.21
N GLU A 10 12.14 4.96 0.41
CA GLU A 10 11.97 5.77 1.62
C GLU A 10 11.13 7.01 1.35
N ASN A 11 11.34 7.64 0.20
CA ASN A 11 10.52 8.79 -0.20
C ASN A 11 9.07 8.40 -0.35
N LEU A 12 8.81 7.26 -0.98
CA LEU A 12 7.44 6.76 -1.14
C LEU A 12 6.78 6.55 0.23
N LEU A 13 7.50 5.90 1.14
CA LEU A 13 6.98 5.66 2.48
C LEU A 13 6.68 6.97 3.20
N SER A 14 7.57 7.96 3.05
CA SER A 14 7.37 9.25 3.69
C SER A 14 6.10 9.94 3.20
N VAL A 15 5.84 9.86 1.90
CA VAL A 15 4.64 10.46 1.34
C VAL A 15 3.40 9.78 1.90
N PHE A 16 3.37 8.46 1.90
CA PHE A 16 2.21 7.74 2.42
C PHE A 16 2.02 7.97 3.91
N ALA A 17 3.11 8.10 4.66
CA ALA A 17 3.01 8.32 6.10
C ALA A 17 2.37 9.65 6.45
N LYS A 18 2.43 10.62 5.54
CA LYS A 18 1.84 11.94 5.78
C LYS A 18 0.38 12.02 5.38
N LEU A 19 -0.10 11.04 4.62
CA LEU A 19 -1.48 11.05 4.14
C LEU A 19 -2.38 10.40 5.18
N ASN A 20 -3.51 11.06 5.47
CA ASN A 20 -4.47 10.50 6.39
C ASN A 20 -5.90 10.64 5.86
N ASP A 21 -6.02 10.93 4.58
CA ASP A 21 -7.30 11.10 3.92
C ASP A 21 -7.45 10.05 2.82
N ASN A 22 -8.53 9.29 2.86
CA ASN A 22 -8.74 8.20 1.91
C ASN A 22 -8.75 8.67 0.47
N ASP A 23 -9.40 9.79 0.21
CA ASP A 23 -9.51 10.28 -1.17
C ASP A 23 -8.15 10.70 -1.72
N THR A 24 -7.32 11.32 -0.89
CA THR A 24 -5.98 11.73 -1.31
C THR A 24 -5.10 10.51 -1.56
N VAL A 25 -5.18 9.51 -0.68
CA VAL A 25 -4.42 8.27 -0.86
C VAL A 25 -4.86 7.56 -2.14
N PHE A 26 -6.17 7.51 -2.38
CA PHE A 26 -6.69 6.85 -3.57
C PHE A 26 -6.21 7.56 -4.84
N ALA A 27 -6.23 8.88 -4.84
CA ALA A 27 -5.75 9.64 -6.00
C ALA A 27 -4.27 9.35 -6.27
N LEU A 28 -3.46 9.26 -5.23
CA LEU A 28 -2.06 8.93 -5.38
C LEU A 28 -1.87 7.52 -5.92
N LEU A 29 -2.66 6.58 -5.43
CA LEU A 29 -2.59 5.20 -5.92
C LEU A 29 -2.94 5.13 -7.39
N GLU A 30 -3.96 5.87 -7.82
CA GLU A 30 -4.35 5.89 -9.23
C GLU A 30 -3.24 6.44 -10.11
N ASP A 31 -2.47 7.41 -9.62
CA ASP A 31 -1.37 7.98 -10.37
C ASP A 31 -0.18 7.02 -10.48
N LEU A 32 0.04 6.22 -9.45
CA LEU A 32 1.23 5.37 -9.36
C LEU A 32 1.01 3.95 -9.85
N PHE A 33 -0.22 3.46 -9.76
CA PHE A 33 -0.52 2.05 -10.04
C PHE A 33 -1.61 1.91 -11.05
N THR A 34 -1.64 0.75 -11.71
CA THR A 34 -2.77 0.41 -12.58
C THR A 34 -3.95 -0.03 -11.70
N ILE A 35 -5.14 -0.02 -12.31
CA ILE A 35 -6.34 -0.49 -11.61
C ILE A 35 -6.17 -1.94 -11.16
N ARG A 36 -5.55 -2.76 -11.99
CA ARG A 36 -5.31 -4.16 -11.65
C ARG A 36 -4.43 -4.27 -10.42
N GLU A 37 -3.36 -3.47 -10.36
CA GLU A 37 -2.44 -3.52 -9.24
C GLU A 37 -3.12 -3.10 -7.94
N ILE A 38 -3.95 -2.06 -8.00
CA ILE A 38 -4.70 -1.62 -6.82
C ILE A 38 -5.62 -2.73 -6.35
N ARG A 39 -6.33 -3.35 -7.28
CA ARG A 39 -7.27 -4.42 -6.94
C ARG A 39 -6.57 -5.62 -6.33
N GLU A 40 -5.47 -6.04 -6.94
CA GLU A 40 -4.72 -7.20 -6.43
C GLU A 40 -4.13 -6.92 -5.06
N THR A 41 -3.60 -5.71 -4.87
CA THR A 41 -3.02 -5.33 -3.59
C THR A 41 -4.09 -5.30 -2.51
N SER A 42 -5.27 -4.80 -2.84
CA SER A 42 -6.38 -4.77 -1.89
C SER A 42 -6.79 -6.18 -1.46
N GLN A 43 -6.81 -7.11 -2.40
CA GLN A 43 -7.14 -8.50 -2.11
C GLN A 43 -6.08 -9.14 -1.21
N ARG A 44 -4.81 -8.86 -1.49
CA ARG A 44 -3.73 -9.39 -0.66
C ARG A 44 -3.82 -8.87 0.77
N LEU A 45 -4.14 -7.59 0.90
CA LEU A 45 -4.28 -7.00 2.22
C LEU A 45 -5.44 -7.64 2.98
N ALA A 46 -6.55 -7.89 2.30
CA ALA A 46 -7.70 -8.53 2.93
C ALA A 46 -7.33 -9.90 3.47
N VAL A 47 -6.58 -10.69 2.69
CA VAL A 47 -6.12 -12.00 3.14
C VAL A 47 -5.17 -11.86 4.31
N ALA A 48 -4.23 -10.93 4.23
CA ALA A 48 -3.27 -10.71 5.31
C ALA A 48 -3.98 -10.35 6.61
N ARG A 49 -5.02 -9.55 6.52
CA ARG A 49 -5.77 -9.16 7.72
C ARG A 49 -6.51 -10.33 8.33
N LEU A 50 -7.05 -11.22 7.51
CA LEU A 50 -7.70 -12.43 8.01
C LEU A 50 -6.69 -13.30 8.75
N LEU A 51 -5.50 -13.47 8.19
CA LEU A 51 -4.47 -14.27 8.83
C LEU A 51 -3.99 -13.61 10.12
N SER A 52 -3.84 -12.29 10.10
CA SER A 52 -3.39 -11.56 11.29
C SER A 52 -4.39 -11.62 12.42
N SER A 53 -5.69 -11.73 12.11
CA SER A 53 -6.71 -11.78 13.14
C SER A 53 -6.72 -13.13 13.86
N GLY A 54 -5.96 -14.10 13.38
CA GLY A 54 -5.86 -15.41 14.01
C GLY A 54 -7.10 -16.27 13.81
N LYS A 55 -7.93 -15.92 12.87
CA LYS A 55 -9.12 -16.73 12.58
C LYS A 55 -8.76 -17.89 11.70
N PRO A 56 -9.12 -19.08 12.09
CA PRO A 56 -8.94 -20.24 11.23
C PRO A 56 -9.89 -20.19 10.06
#